data_c675add7c572e53076464f06fd619959
#
_entry.id   c675add7c572e53076464f06fd619959
#
_cell.length_a   1.000
_cell.length_b   1.000
_cell.length_c   1.000
_cell.angle_alpha   90.00
_cell.angle_beta   90.00
_cell.angle_gamma   90.00
#
_symmetry.space_group_name_H-M   'P 1'
#
loop_
_entity.id
_entity.type
_entity.pdbx_description
1 polymer ?
#
loop_
_entity_poly.entity_id
_entity_poly.type
_entity_poly.pdbx_seq_one_letter_code
_entity_poly.pdbx_strand_id
1 'polypeptide(L)'
;MMLSLMMSIGAMAGEKDEYFTLNAGFLFNNTLNATFGYERELTYGNAVELFGEVGNQWQRDPVCGKVCNDIFWKGYYWDGGLLYKYCLKKFKNSNLRLRFGPQFGAHTGDYFFAVEGGLEYNYVFRSGIQFSLIQKNQVSFLHGDSFRNGLLIGLKIPF
;
A
#
# COMPACT_ATOMS: atom_id res chain seq x y z
N MET A 1 5.40 -5.74 -24.86
CA MET A 1 6.72 -5.27 -24.39
C MET A 1 6.83 -5.10 -22.86
N MET A 2 5.76 -4.74 -22.16
CA MET A 2 5.75 -4.63 -20.67
C MET A 2 5.86 -5.96 -19.92
N LEU A 3 5.25 -7.04 -20.45
CA LEU A 3 5.31 -8.38 -19.84
C LEU A 3 6.71 -8.99 -19.87
N SER A 4 7.51 -8.67 -20.89
CA SER A 4 8.88 -9.18 -21.04
C SER A 4 9.87 -8.57 -20.03
N LEU A 5 9.61 -7.35 -19.55
CA LEU A 5 10.44 -6.71 -18.55
C LEU A 5 10.24 -7.34 -17.15
N MET A 6 9.02 -7.80 -16.85
CA MET A 6 8.74 -8.50 -15.59
C MET A 6 9.36 -9.90 -15.54
N MET A 7 9.48 -10.58 -16.67
CA MET A 7 10.13 -11.90 -16.71
C MET A 7 11.66 -11.84 -16.56
N SER A 8 12.33 -10.75 -16.96
CA SER A 8 13.79 -10.63 -16.84
C SER A 8 14.25 -10.30 -15.42
N ILE A 9 13.40 -9.74 -14.56
CA ILE A 9 13.67 -9.56 -13.13
C ILE A 9 13.62 -10.93 -12.40
N GLY A 10 12.99 -11.93 -13.04
CA GLY A 10 12.79 -13.29 -12.52
C GLY A 10 14.03 -14.16 -12.34
N ALA A 11 15.17 -13.80 -12.92
CA ALA A 11 16.34 -14.67 -12.98
C ALA A 11 17.33 -14.57 -11.80
N MET A 12 17.09 -13.67 -10.83
CA MET A 12 18.03 -13.41 -9.73
C MET A 12 17.50 -13.68 -8.32
N ALA A 13 16.29 -14.21 -8.17
CA ALA A 13 15.72 -14.48 -6.86
C ALA A 13 15.85 -15.96 -6.50
N GLY A 14 16.33 -16.24 -5.29
CA GLY A 14 16.32 -17.57 -4.68
C GLY A 14 14.88 -17.97 -4.26
N GLU A 15 14.71 -19.26 -4.10
CA GLU A 15 13.45 -19.96 -3.82
C GLU A 15 12.73 -19.41 -2.58
N LYS A 16 11.56 -18.78 -2.73
CA LYS A 16 10.58 -18.32 -1.70
C LYS A 16 10.50 -16.82 -1.40
N ASP A 17 10.74 -15.96 -2.35
CA ASP A 17 10.77 -14.52 -2.09
C ASP A 17 9.54 -13.79 -2.67
N GLU A 18 8.43 -14.49 -2.86
CA GLU A 18 7.19 -13.96 -3.43
C GLU A 18 6.04 -14.03 -2.42
N TYR A 19 5.28 -12.93 -2.31
CA TYR A 19 4.22 -12.79 -1.32
C TYR A 19 2.98 -12.16 -1.93
N PHE A 20 1.82 -12.68 -1.55
CA PHE A 20 0.59 -11.93 -1.60
C PHE A 20 0.49 -11.02 -0.38
N THR A 21 0.22 -9.73 -0.61
CA THR A 21 0.04 -8.74 0.44
C THR A 21 -1.43 -8.38 0.57
N LEU A 22 -1.92 -8.30 1.79
CA LEU A 22 -3.25 -7.83 2.12
C LEU A 22 -3.15 -6.93 3.34
N ASN A 23 -3.49 -5.66 3.19
CA ASN A 23 -3.42 -4.69 4.28
C ASN A 23 -4.73 -3.91 4.40
N ALA A 24 -5.07 -3.49 5.61
CA ALA A 24 -6.19 -2.62 5.87
C ALA A 24 -5.85 -1.64 7.00
N GLY A 25 -6.46 -0.47 6.99
CA GLY A 25 -6.22 0.52 8.03
C GLY A 25 -6.98 1.81 7.82
N PHE A 26 -6.56 2.81 8.58
CA PHE A 26 -7.18 4.12 8.57
C PHE A 26 -6.17 5.19 8.17
N LEU A 27 -6.60 6.07 7.27
CA LEU A 27 -5.92 7.32 7.01
C LEU A 27 -6.56 8.43 7.85
N PHE A 28 -5.75 9.36 8.34
CA PHE A 28 -6.20 10.38 9.31
C PHE A 28 -7.23 11.37 8.78
N ASN A 29 -7.48 11.40 7.49
CA ASN A 29 -8.55 12.18 6.86
C ASN A 29 -9.90 11.43 6.82
N ASN A 30 -10.21 10.62 7.83
CA ASN A 30 -11.44 9.82 7.91
C ASN A 30 -11.61 8.83 6.74
N THR A 31 -10.55 8.18 6.32
CA THR A 31 -10.60 7.22 5.22
C THR A 31 -10.28 5.81 5.72
N LEU A 32 -11.17 4.87 5.46
CA LEU A 32 -10.86 3.44 5.53
C LEU A 32 -10.14 3.05 4.24
N ASN A 33 -9.07 2.31 4.39
CA ASN A 33 -8.21 1.92 3.29
C ASN A 33 -7.93 0.43 3.34
N ALA A 34 -7.95 -0.21 2.18
CA ALA A 34 -7.55 -1.60 2.01
C ALA A 34 -6.66 -1.72 0.78
N THR A 35 -5.55 -2.43 0.91
CA THR A 35 -4.61 -2.68 -0.18
C THR A 35 -4.40 -4.17 -0.37
N PHE A 36 -4.23 -4.57 -1.61
CA PHE A 36 -3.85 -5.92 -1.99
C PHE A 36 -2.73 -5.84 -3.03
N GLY A 37 -1.80 -6.78 -2.99
CA GLY A 37 -0.67 -6.70 -3.88
C GLY A 37 0.11 -7.99 -4.02
N TYR A 38 1.05 -7.92 -4.93
CA TYR A 38 2.07 -8.91 -5.18
C TYR A 38 3.43 -8.28 -4.87
N GLU A 39 4.14 -8.86 -3.91
CA GLU A 39 5.47 -8.43 -3.52
C GLU A 39 6.50 -9.48 -3.88
N ARG A 40 7.60 -9.03 -4.44
CA ARG A 40 8.77 -9.86 -4.69
C ARG A 40 9.97 -9.31 -3.93
N GLU A 41 10.55 -10.15 -3.08
CA GLU A 41 11.77 -9.81 -2.37
C GLU A 41 12.98 -9.87 -3.33
N LEU A 42 13.85 -8.88 -3.22
CA LEU A 42 15.10 -8.74 -3.97
C LEU A 42 16.28 -9.01 -3.06
N THR A 43 17.48 -8.92 -3.64
CA THR A 43 18.74 -9.01 -2.88
C THR A 43 18.77 -8.01 -1.73
N TYR A 44 19.42 -8.40 -0.63
CA TYR A 44 19.61 -7.59 0.59
C TYR A 44 18.33 -7.27 1.38
N GLY A 45 17.23 -7.97 1.11
CA GLY A 45 15.95 -7.74 1.80
C GLY A 45 15.14 -6.56 1.25
N ASN A 46 15.58 -5.96 0.14
CA ASN A 46 14.76 -5.02 -0.63
C ASN A 46 13.59 -5.76 -1.28
N ALA A 47 12.55 -5.05 -1.70
CA ALA A 47 11.45 -5.66 -2.41
C ALA A 47 10.82 -4.71 -3.42
N VAL A 48 10.06 -5.28 -4.35
CA VAL A 48 9.18 -4.54 -5.25
C VAL A 48 7.77 -5.07 -5.05
N GLU A 49 6.79 -4.18 -4.93
CA GLU A 49 5.38 -4.52 -4.79
C GLU A 49 4.57 -3.85 -5.90
N LEU A 50 3.78 -4.66 -6.60
CA LEU A 50 2.69 -4.19 -7.43
C LEU A 50 1.42 -4.27 -6.57
N PHE A 51 0.69 -3.18 -6.41
CA PHE A 51 -0.46 -3.13 -5.53
C PHE A 51 -1.67 -2.47 -6.19
N GLY A 52 -2.84 -2.83 -5.68
CA GLY A 52 -4.09 -2.13 -5.88
C GLY A 52 -4.66 -1.71 -4.53
N GLU A 53 -5.34 -0.61 -4.52
CA GLU A 53 -5.89 0.00 -3.31
C GLU A 53 -7.33 0.43 -3.54
N VAL A 54 -8.13 0.27 -2.51
CA VAL A 54 -9.47 0.82 -2.44
C VAL A 54 -9.65 1.53 -1.11
N GLY A 55 -10.32 2.67 -1.13
CA GLY A 55 -10.61 3.41 0.07
C GLY A 55 -11.96 4.09 0.03
N ASN A 56 -12.47 4.38 1.20
CA ASN A 56 -13.71 5.10 1.38
C ASN A 56 -13.50 6.22 2.41
N GLN A 57 -13.77 7.45 2.00
CA GLN A 57 -13.62 8.64 2.83
C GLN A 57 -14.96 9.06 3.38
N TRP A 58 -15.05 9.21 4.71
CA TRP A 58 -16.25 9.69 5.38
C TRP A 58 -16.26 11.21 5.51
N GLN A 59 -17.34 11.81 5.09
CA GLN A 59 -17.63 13.20 5.40
C GLN A 59 -18.65 13.26 6.53
N ARG A 60 -18.40 14.11 7.53
CA ARG A 60 -19.40 14.44 8.55
C ARG A 60 -20.16 15.68 8.11
N ASP A 61 -21.46 15.65 8.29
CA ASP A 61 -22.30 16.82 8.12
C ASP A 61 -21.84 17.91 9.12
N PRO A 62 -21.43 19.11 8.66
CA PRO A 62 -20.95 20.16 9.53
C PRO A 62 -22.03 20.70 10.49
N VAL A 63 -23.32 20.46 10.20
CA VAL A 63 -24.43 20.96 11.01
C VAL A 63 -24.83 19.98 12.11
N CYS A 64 -24.96 18.69 11.80
CA CYS A 64 -25.42 17.71 12.77
C CYS A 64 -24.31 16.77 13.30
N GLY A 65 -23.09 16.86 12.78
CA GLY A 65 -21.95 16.02 13.15
C GLY A 65 -22.12 14.53 12.83
N LYS A 66 -23.23 14.14 12.24
CA LYS A 66 -23.52 12.76 11.86
C LYS A 66 -22.86 12.42 10.54
N VAL A 67 -22.54 11.14 10.40
CA VAL A 67 -22.01 10.60 9.16
C VAL A 67 -23.12 10.59 8.12
N CYS A 68 -22.89 11.21 6.95
CA CYS A 68 -23.91 11.29 5.89
C CYS A 68 -24.16 9.91 5.28
N ASN A 69 -25.43 9.54 5.04
CA ASN A 69 -25.82 8.23 4.48
C ASN A 69 -25.29 7.97 3.06
N ASP A 70 -24.92 9.01 2.32
CA ASP A 70 -24.40 8.93 0.94
C ASP A 70 -22.92 8.51 0.83
N ILE A 71 -22.30 8.17 1.95
CA ILE A 71 -20.84 7.92 2.09
C ILE A 71 -20.34 6.81 1.19
N PHE A 72 -21.08 5.72 1.10
CA PHE A 72 -20.64 4.56 0.32
C PHE A 72 -20.52 4.83 -1.18
N TRP A 73 -21.15 5.87 -1.70
CA TRP A 73 -21.20 6.15 -3.13
C TRP A 73 -20.40 7.37 -3.57
N LYS A 74 -20.11 8.31 -2.64
CA LYS A 74 -19.46 9.58 -2.98
C LYS A 74 -18.02 9.72 -2.48
N GLY A 75 -17.60 8.87 -1.57
CA GLY A 75 -16.29 8.97 -0.93
C GLY A 75 -15.31 7.86 -1.29
N TYR A 76 -15.64 7.01 -2.26
CA TYR A 76 -14.74 5.93 -2.63
C TYR A 76 -13.67 6.39 -3.62
N TYR A 77 -12.50 5.83 -3.49
CA TYR A 77 -11.43 5.91 -4.47
C TYR A 77 -10.81 4.55 -4.69
N TRP A 78 -10.17 4.40 -5.82
CA TRP A 78 -9.32 3.27 -6.10
C TRP A 78 -8.04 3.76 -6.76
N ASP A 79 -6.96 3.12 -6.49
CA ASP A 79 -5.69 3.34 -7.15
C ASP A 79 -4.85 2.08 -7.22
N GLY A 80 -3.74 2.17 -7.92
CA GLY A 80 -2.77 1.11 -8.02
C GLY A 80 -1.42 1.68 -8.42
N GLY A 81 -0.39 0.96 -8.09
CA GLY A 81 0.96 1.45 -8.32
C GLY A 81 2.04 0.42 -8.12
N LEU A 82 3.25 0.90 -8.22
CA LEU A 82 4.46 0.14 -8.01
C LEU A 82 5.25 0.76 -6.86
N LEU A 83 5.58 -0.04 -5.85
CA LEU A 83 6.40 0.39 -4.72
C LEU A 83 7.75 -0.30 -4.75
N TYR A 84 8.78 0.47 -4.52
CA TYR A 84 10.09 -0.04 -4.14
C TYR A 84 10.23 0.03 -2.63
N LYS A 85 10.72 -1.05 -2.02
CA LYS A 85 10.92 -1.18 -0.59
C LYS A 85 12.39 -1.39 -0.29
N TYR A 86 13.00 -0.39 0.30
CA TYR A 86 14.40 -0.42 0.69
C TYR A 86 14.55 -0.92 2.13
N CYS A 87 15.33 -1.98 2.34
CA CYS A 87 15.56 -2.55 3.66
C CYS A 87 16.51 -1.66 4.47
N LEU A 88 15.95 -0.96 5.47
CA LEU A 88 16.72 -0.12 6.39
C LEU A 88 17.44 -0.96 7.44
N LYS A 89 16.77 -1.98 7.97
CA LYS A 89 17.33 -2.84 9.02
C LYS A 89 16.67 -4.22 9.01
N LYS A 90 17.48 -5.25 9.11
CA LYS A 90 17.05 -6.64 9.25
C LYS A 90 17.40 -7.14 10.65
N PHE A 91 16.42 -7.71 11.34
CA PHE A 91 16.55 -8.39 12.62
C PHE A 91 16.37 -9.90 12.41
N LYS A 92 16.47 -10.69 13.47
CA LYS A 92 16.36 -12.15 13.39
C LYS A 92 15.03 -12.62 12.76
N ASN A 93 13.91 -12.04 13.21
CA ASN A 93 12.55 -12.42 12.78
C ASN A 93 11.74 -11.21 12.31
N SER A 94 12.38 -10.09 11.99
CA SER A 94 11.68 -8.90 11.53
C SER A 94 12.57 -8.04 10.65
N ASN A 95 11.95 -7.16 9.88
CA ASN A 95 12.67 -6.16 9.09
C ASN A 95 11.92 -4.83 9.10
N LEU A 96 12.67 -3.77 8.93
CA LEU A 96 12.18 -2.41 8.75
C LEU A 96 12.54 -1.96 7.34
N ARG A 97 11.55 -1.53 6.57
CA ARG A 97 11.71 -1.08 5.19
C ARG A 97 11.18 0.34 5.01
N LEU A 98 11.85 1.10 4.17
CA LEU A 98 11.33 2.34 3.60
C LEU A 98 10.62 1.97 2.30
N ARG A 99 9.35 2.34 2.16
CA ARG A 99 8.56 2.11 0.95
C ARG A 99 8.30 3.42 0.22
N PHE A 100 8.39 3.41 -1.10
CA PHE A 100 8.07 4.57 -1.92
C PHE A 100 7.79 4.16 -3.36
N GLY A 101 6.95 4.92 -4.01
CA GLY A 101 6.65 4.70 -5.42
C GLY A 101 5.48 5.51 -5.95
N PRO A 102 5.31 5.51 -7.26
CA PRO A 102 4.21 6.17 -7.94
C PRO A 102 2.94 5.31 -7.88
N GLN A 103 1.81 6.00 -7.88
CA GLN A 103 0.48 5.40 -7.98
C GLN A 103 -0.44 6.26 -8.84
N PHE A 104 -1.41 5.63 -9.46
CA PHE A 104 -2.41 6.24 -10.30
C PHE A 104 -3.78 5.66 -9.97
N GLY A 105 -4.80 6.51 -9.93
CA GLY A 105 -6.14 6.09 -9.59
C GLY A 105 -7.22 7.09 -9.94
N ALA A 106 -8.41 6.85 -9.39
CA ALA A 106 -9.54 7.74 -9.53
C ALA A 106 -10.28 7.91 -8.19
N HIS A 107 -10.75 9.11 -7.96
CA HIS A 107 -11.58 9.50 -6.83
C HIS A 107 -12.84 10.19 -7.35
N THR A 108 -14.01 9.61 -7.09
CA THR A 108 -15.32 10.16 -7.52
C THR A 108 -15.43 10.55 -8.99
N GLY A 109 -14.70 9.85 -9.87
CA GLY A 109 -14.72 10.07 -11.31
C GLY A 109 -13.56 10.91 -11.86
N ASP A 110 -12.78 11.56 -11.01
CA ASP A 110 -11.61 12.31 -11.40
C ASP A 110 -10.33 11.49 -11.20
N TYR A 111 -9.47 11.48 -12.21
CA TYR A 111 -8.19 10.79 -12.15
C TYR A 111 -7.17 11.59 -11.35
N PHE A 112 -6.34 10.88 -10.61
CA PHE A 112 -5.21 11.49 -9.91
C PHE A 112 -3.92 10.69 -10.11
N PHE A 113 -2.81 11.39 -10.01
CA PHE A 113 -1.48 10.81 -9.85
C PHE A 113 -0.97 11.16 -8.46
N ALA A 114 -0.34 10.19 -7.81
CA ALA A 114 0.22 10.41 -6.49
C ALA A 114 1.56 9.68 -6.33
N VAL A 115 2.30 10.10 -5.33
CA VAL A 115 3.48 9.40 -4.84
C VAL A 115 3.22 8.95 -3.41
N GLU A 116 3.46 7.67 -3.17
CA GLU A 116 3.43 7.08 -1.84
C GLU A 116 4.83 7.01 -1.25
N GLY A 117 4.93 7.26 0.04
CA GLY A 117 6.13 7.03 0.83
C GLY A 117 5.79 6.67 2.26
N GLY A 118 6.61 5.85 2.92
CA GLY A 118 6.33 5.46 4.29
C GLY A 118 7.31 4.44 4.84
N LEU A 119 7.01 3.98 6.05
CA LEU A 119 7.76 2.93 6.73
C LEU A 119 6.91 1.67 6.84
N GLU A 120 7.55 0.54 6.68
CA GLU A 120 6.94 -0.77 6.82
C GLU A 120 7.77 -1.64 7.76
N TYR A 121 7.17 -2.06 8.84
CA TYR A 121 7.73 -3.04 9.76
C TYR A 121 7.07 -4.40 9.49
N ASN A 122 7.88 -5.44 9.26
CA ASN A 122 7.40 -6.80 9.05
C ASN A 122 7.95 -7.71 10.14
N TYR A 123 7.07 -8.54 10.69
CA TYR A 123 7.42 -9.64 11.60
C TYR A 123 7.14 -10.97 10.92
N VAL A 124 8.17 -11.82 10.83
CA VAL A 124 8.11 -13.12 10.15
C VAL A 124 7.81 -14.22 11.13
N PHE A 125 6.68 -14.90 10.95
CA PHE A 125 6.32 -16.09 11.73
C PHE A 125 7.08 -17.33 11.22
N ARG A 126 7.08 -18.39 12.04
CA ARG A 126 7.71 -19.67 11.68
C ARG A 126 7.07 -20.33 10.44
N SER A 127 5.83 -20.02 10.15
CA SER A 127 5.11 -20.47 8.94
C SER A 127 5.55 -19.79 7.65
N GLY A 128 6.41 -18.78 7.72
CA GLY A 128 6.76 -17.93 6.58
C GLY A 128 5.79 -16.76 6.35
N ILE A 129 4.60 -16.78 6.94
CA ILE A 129 3.67 -15.64 6.90
C ILE A 129 4.31 -14.46 7.62
N GLN A 130 4.15 -13.25 7.08
CA GLN A 130 4.62 -12.04 7.73
C GLN A 130 3.44 -11.16 8.14
N PHE A 131 3.51 -10.62 9.36
CA PHE A 131 2.64 -9.53 9.79
C PHE A 131 3.30 -8.20 9.44
N SER A 132 2.54 -7.27 8.86
CA SER A 132 3.02 -5.94 8.47
C SER A 132 2.34 -4.84 9.26
N LEU A 133 3.12 -3.87 9.69
CA LEU A 133 2.64 -2.57 10.18
C LEU A 133 3.20 -1.50 9.25
N ILE A 134 2.33 -0.71 8.64
CA ILE A 134 2.68 0.25 7.60
C ILE A 134 2.26 1.63 8.03
N GLN A 135 3.21 2.56 8.08
CA GLN A 135 2.95 3.99 8.13
C GLN A 135 2.98 4.50 6.70
N LYS A 136 1.84 4.98 6.22
CA LYS A 136 1.63 5.42 4.83
C LYS A 136 1.53 6.94 4.77
N ASN A 137 2.21 7.54 3.81
CA ASN A 137 2.03 8.93 3.38
C ASN A 137 1.83 8.93 1.87
N GLN A 138 0.85 9.67 1.41
CA GLN A 138 0.51 9.81 0.01
C GLN A 138 0.36 11.28 -0.33
N VAL A 139 1.02 11.73 -1.38
CA VAL A 139 0.90 13.09 -1.92
C VAL A 139 0.30 13.01 -3.32
N SER A 140 -0.89 13.61 -3.48
CA SER A 140 -1.61 13.66 -4.75
C SER A 140 -1.37 14.98 -5.46
N PHE A 141 -1.17 14.95 -6.79
CA PHE A 141 -0.79 16.13 -7.58
C PHE A 141 -1.93 16.72 -8.43
N LEU A 142 -3.04 16.01 -8.58
CA LEU A 142 -4.11 16.42 -9.51
C LEU A 142 -5.47 16.64 -8.84
N HIS A 143 -5.57 16.55 -7.53
CA HIS A 143 -6.86 16.67 -6.82
C HIS A 143 -6.72 17.40 -5.49
N GLY A 144 -7.82 18.00 -4.99
CA GLY A 144 -7.84 18.89 -3.83
C GLY A 144 -7.38 18.29 -2.49
N ASP A 145 -7.44 16.97 -2.30
CA ASP A 145 -6.84 16.27 -1.16
C ASP A 145 -5.39 15.90 -1.46
N SER A 146 -4.52 16.87 -1.33
CA SER A 146 -3.11 16.75 -1.71
C SER A 146 -2.29 15.85 -0.79
N PHE A 147 -2.74 15.56 0.43
CA PHE A 147 -1.97 14.77 1.38
C PHE A 147 -2.84 13.82 2.19
N ARG A 148 -2.50 12.54 2.16
CA ARG A 148 -3.12 11.48 2.98
C ARG A 148 -2.04 10.76 3.77
N ASN A 149 -2.25 10.58 5.06
CA ASN A 149 -1.37 9.77 5.89
C ASN A 149 -2.16 8.88 6.84
N GLY A 150 -1.56 7.79 7.28
CA GLY A 150 -2.22 6.88 8.21
C GLY A 150 -1.42 5.62 8.51
N LEU A 151 -2.11 4.70 9.15
CA LEU A 151 -1.56 3.42 9.58
C LEU A 151 -2.38 2.26 9.01
N LEU A 152 -1.68 1.28 8.45
CA LEU A 152 -2.26 0.03 7.99
C LEU A 152 -1.59 -1.14 8.69
N ILE A 153 -2.37 -2.17 8.91
CA ILE A 153 -1.88 -3.49 9.36
C ILE A 153 -2.19 -4.51 8.27
N GLY A 154 -1.39 -5.53 8.15
CA GLY A 154 -1.60 -6.53 7.12
C GLY A 154 -0.85 -7.83 7.30
N LEU A 155 -1.06 -8.68 6.33
CA LEU A 155 -0.43 -9.99 6.22
C LEU A 155 0.21 -10.13 4.84
N LYS A 156 1.37 -10.80 4.82
CA LYS A 156 2.03 -11.26 3.61
C LYS A 156 2.07 -12.79 3.65
N ILE A 157 1.53 -13.39 2.63
CA ILE A 157 1.39 -14.84 2.49
C ILE A 157 2.35 -15.30 1.42
N PRO A 158 3.37 -16.12 1.74
CA PRO A 158 4.29 -16.67 0.75
C PRO A 158 3.60 -17.70 -0.14
N PHE A 159 4.01 -17.83 -1.39
CA PHE A 159 3.49 -18.83 -2.33
C PHE A 159 4.57 -19.39 -3.27
#